data_78b88a07cb3e96952ed6f857a8e523e9
#
_entry.id   78b88a07cb3e96952ed6f857a8e523e9
#
_cell.length_a   1.000
_cell.length_b   1.000
_cell.length_c   1.000
_cell.angle_alpha   90.00
_cell.angle_beta   90.00
_cell.angle_gamma   90.00
#
_symmetry.space_group_name_H-M   'P 1'
#
loop_
_entity.id
_entity.type
_entity.pdbx_description
1 polymer ?
#
loop_
_entity_poly.entity_id
_entity_poly.type
_entity_poly.pdbx_seq_one_letter_code
_entity_poly.pdbx_strand_id
1 'polypeptide(L)'
;MCNNLKVLDGLITFKYSKKKKRGMLFLYEIYFYKDKNGNEPVADYLTELAGKKDKDSRIKLNKIRDYVKILSEYGTRAGEPYIKHLDGNIWELRPLRDRILFVGWVNGSYVLLHHFMKKTQKTPVREIEKAKRELADMIERGVNYEQNMILLSAEAGPN
;
A
#
# COMPACT_ATOMS: atom_id res chain seq x y z
N MET A 1 -14.31 7.58 15.08
CA MET A 1 -14.02 7.22 13.67
C MET A 1 -13.29 5.88 13.66
N CYS A 2 -13.99 4.84 13.28
CA CYS A 2 -13.39 3.52 13.24
C CYS A 2 -12.74 3.31 11.88
N ASN A 3 -11.43 3.50 11.82
CA ASN A 3 -10.64 3.04 10.69
C ASN A 3 -10.47 1.52 10.82
N ASN A 4 -11.47 0.78 10.38
CA ASN A 4 -11.36 -0.66 10.33
C ASN A 4 -10.50 -1.05 9.12
N LEU A 5 -9.24 -1.34 9.41
CA LEU A 5 -8.35 -2.03 8.48
C LEU A 5 -8.87 -3.47 8.38
N LYS A 6 -9.65 -3.78 7.36
CA LYS A 6 -10.03 -5.16 7.08
C LYS A 6 -9.14 -5.71 5.99
N VAL A 7 -8.36 -6.69 6.34
CA VAL A 7 -7.67 -7.54 5.37
C VAL A 7 -8.71 -8.57 4.90
N LEU A 8 -9.33 -8.34 3.76
CA LEU A 8 -10.20 -9.29 3.09
C LEU A 8 -9.52 -9.68 1.78
N ASP A 9 -9.14 -10.94 1.67
CA ASP A 9 -8.65 -11.58 0.44
C ASP A 9 -7.50 -10.84 -0.27
N GLY A 10 -6.51 -10.38 0.51
CA GLY A 10 -5.34 -9.69 -0.03
C GLY A 10 -5.57 -8.24 -0.40
N LEU A 11 -6.73 -7.72 -0.14
CA LEU A 11 -7.07 -6.32 -0.26
C LEU A 11 -7.20 -5.72 1.13
N ILE A 12 -6.25 -4.85 1.52
CA ILE A 12 -6.61 -3.85 2.53
C ILE A 12 -7.51 -2.85 1.80
N THR A 13 -8.78 -3.17 1.78
CA THR A 13 -9.75 -2.15 1.54
C THR A 13 -9.78 -1.30 2.81
N PHE A 14 -9.18 -0.11 2.75
CA PHE A 14 -9.70 0.94 3.56
C PHE A 14 -11.16 1.10 3.09
N LYS A 15 -12.09 0.42 3.73
CA LYS A 15 -13.47 0.80 3.60
C LYS A 15 -13.64 2.17 4.25
N TYR A 16 -13.16 3.17 3.57
CA TYR A 16 -13.78 4.46 3.70
C TYR A 16 -15.20 4.26 3.20
N SER A 17 -16.15 4.31 4.11
CA SER A 17 -17.51 4.51 3.67
C SER A 17 -17.49 5.74 2.78
N LYS A 18 -17.88 5.57 1.54
CA LYS A 18 -18.03 6.67 0.59
C LYS A 18 -19.16 7.58 1.05
N LYS A 19 -19.04 8.17 2.22
CA LYS A 19 -19.83 9.35 2.54
C LYS A 19 -19.18 10.48 1.75
N LYS A 20 -19.73 10.75 0.57
CA LYS A 20 -19.44 11.95 -0.18
C LYS A 20 -19.64 13.15 0.74
N LYS A 21 -18.59 13.59 1.39
CA LYS A 21 -18.57 14.95 1.93
C LYS A 21 -18.28 15.88 0.77
N ARG A 22 -19.05 16.93 0.64
CA ARG A 22 -18.84 17.98 -0.34
C ARG A 22 -17.38 18.45 -0.32
N GLY A 23 -16.73 18.56 -1.48
CA GLY A 23 -15.33 18.98 -1.59
C GLY A 23 -14.32 17.83 -1.50
N MET A 24 -14.73 16.64 -1.80
CA MET A 24 -13.92 15.42 -1.65
C MET A 24 -12.69 15.38 -2.52
N LEU A 25 -11.57 15.19 -1.85
CA LEU A 25 -10.34 14.65 -2.40
C LEU A 25 -10.61 13.24 -2.94
N PHE A 26 -10.14 12.99 -4.15
CA PHE A 26 -10.13 11.64 -4.70
C PHE A 26 -9.24 10.78 -3.82
N LEU A 27 -9.81 9.73 -3.22
CA LEU A 27 -9.03 8.76 -2.52
C LEU A 27 -8.41 7.81 -3.53
N TYR A 28 -7.09 7.68 -3.47
CA TYR A 28 -6.36 6.67 -4.22
C TYR A 28 -6.56 5.32 -3.56
N GLU A 29 -6.89 4.30 -4.34
CA GLU A 29 -6.99 2.94 -3.82
C GLU A 29 -5.60 2.38 -3.53
N ILE A 30 -5.49 1.65 -2.43
CA ILE A 30 -4.23 1.03 -1.99
C ILE A 30 -4.38 -0.47 -2.07
N TYR A 31 -3.50 -1.11 -2.82
CA TYR A 31 -3.45 -2.56 -2.97
C TYR A 31 -2.15 -3.11 -2.39
N PHE A 32 -2.18 -4.40 -2.05
CA PHE A 32 -0.99 -5.13 -1.64
C PHE A 32 -0.49 -6.03 -2.74
N TYR A 33 0.80 -5.97 -2.99
CA TYR A 33 1.43 -6.93 -3.87
C TYR A 33 1.27 -8.33 -3.29
N LYS A 34 0.83 -9.24 -4.15
CA LYS A 34 0.72 -10.67 -3.88
C LYS A 34 1.62 -11.40 -4.87
N ASP A 35 2.56 -12.18 -4.35
CA ASP A 35 3.46 -12.92 -5.21
C ASP A 35 2.77 -14.16 -5.82
N LYS A 36 3.47 -14.85 -6.71
CA LYS A 36 2.95 -16.05 -7.38
C LYS A 36 2.66 -17.21 -6.42
N ASN A 37 3.22 -17.18 -5.22
CA ASN A 37 3.01 -18.20 -4.17
C ASN A 37 1.87 -17.80 -3.21
N GLY A 38 1.25 -16.65 -3.43
CA GLY A 38 0.17 -16.14 -2.59
C GLY A 38 0.63 -15.34 -1.37
N ASN A 39 1.93 -15.06 -1.23
CA ASN A 39 2.43 -14.25 -0.13
C ASN A 39 2.17 -12.76 -0.41
N GLU A 40 1.73 -12.06 0.62
CA GLU A 40 1.47 -10.62 0.59
C GLU A 40 2.39 -9.93 1.61
N PRO A 41 3.63 -9.58 1.22
CA PRO A 41 4.64 -9.17 2.20
C PRO A 41 4.21 -8.05 3.14
N VAL A 42 3.58 -7.00 2.62
CA VAL A 42 3.15 -5.87 3.45
C VAL A 42 1.92 -6.24 4.29
N ALA A 43 0.92 -6.87 3.68
CA ALA A 43 -0.28 -7.29 4.40
C ALA A 43 0.06 -8.28 5.53
N ASP A 44 0.94 -9.23 5.26
CA ASP A 44 1.41 -10.21 6.25
C ASP A 44 2.12 -9.51 7.42
N TYR A 45 2.97 -8.53 7.13
CA TYR A 45 3.64 -7.74 8.16
C TYR A 45 2.64 -6.95 9.02
N LEU A 46 1.65 -6.31 8.42
CA LEU A 46 0.63 -5.57 9.17
C LEU A 46 -0.22 -6.50 10.03
N THR A 47 -0.54 -7.68 9.53
CA THR A 47 -1.25 -8.71 10.30
C THR A 47 -0.42 -9.19 11.49
N GLU A 48 0.88 -9.39 11.29
CA GLU A 48 1.81 -9.73 12.37
C GLU A 48 1.84 -8.65 13.45
N LEU A 49 1.96 -7.38 13.07
CA LEU A 49 1.94 -6.27 14.03
C LEU A 49 0.61 -6.19 14.79
N ALA A 50 -0.50 -6.40 14.10
CA ALA A 50 -1.83 -6.38 14.70
C ALA A 50 -2.04 -7.49 15.73
N GLY A 51 -1.37 -8.63 15.54
CA GLY A 51 -1.41 -9.77 16.46
C GLY A 51 -0.55 -9.61 17.71
N LYS A 52 0.36 -8.65 17.71
CA LYS A 52 1.24 -8.38 18.87
C LYS A 52 0.58 -7.41 19.83
N LYS A 53 0.78 -7.63 21.13
CA LYS A 53 0.16 -6.81 22.19
C LYS A 53 1.12 -5.77 22.76
N ASP A 54 2.38 -5.78 22.36
CA ASP A 54 3.36 -4.83 22.86
C ASP A 54 3.14 -3.42 22.32
N LYS A 55 3.60 -2.46 23.09
CA LYS A 55 3.42 -1.03 22.80
C LYS A 55 4.10 -0.62 21.48
N ASP A 56 5.30 -1.13 21.23
CA ASP A 56 6.09 -0.76 20.06
C ASP A 56 5.40 -1.22 18.76
N SER A 57 4.89 -2.44 18.74
CA SER A 57 4.14 -2.95 17.58
C SER A 57 2.87 -2.15 17.32
N ARG A 58 2.18 -1.72 18.38
CA ARG A 58 1.00 -0.87 18.27
C ARG A 58 1.34 0.51 17.70
N ILE A 59 2.42 1.11 18.17
CA ILE A 59 2.91 2.41 17.68
C ILE A 59 3.28 2.30 16.19
N LYS A 60 4.02 1.26 15.82
CA LYS A 60 4.39 1.01 14.41
C LYS A 60 3.17 0.86 13.53
N LEU A 61 2.22 0.03 13.92
CA LEU A 61 1.00 -0.22 13.15
C LEU A 61 0.19 1.06 12.95
N ASN A 62 0.00 1.84 14.01
CA ASN A 62 -0.72 3.10 13.94
C ASN A 62 -0.01 4.09 13.00
N LYS A 63 1.30 4.17 13.07
CA LYS A 63 2.08 5.07 12.22
C LYS A 63 2.02 4.63 10.74
N ILE A 64 2.10 3.35 10.47
CA ILE A 64 1.94 2.82 9.11
C ILE A 64 0.54 3.15 8.57
N ARG A 65 -0.50 2.94 9.38
CA ARG A 65 -1.87 3.31 9.01
C ARG A 65 -2.00 4.79 8.65
N ASP A 66 -1.43 5.67 9.47
CA ASP A 66 -1.46 7.11 9.24
C ASP A 66 -0.79 7.47 7.90
N TYR A 67 0.36 6.88 7.61
CA TYR A 67 1.11 7.16 6.39
C TYR A 67 0.43 6.58 5.14
N VAL A 68 -0.16 5.39 5.26
CA VAL A 68 -0.95 4.81 4.16
C VAL A 68 -2.20 5.65 3.89
N LYS A 69 -2.83 6.18 4.95
CA LYS A 69 -3.94 7.13 4.81
C LYS A 69 -3.52 8.40 4.07
N ILE A 70 -2.36 8.96 4.42
CA ILE A 70 -1.80 10.13 3.73
C ILE A 70 -1.58 9.81 2.24
N LEU A 71 -1.01 8.65 1.93
CA LEU A 71 -0.84 8.22 0.54
C LEU A 71 -2.18 8.11 -0.18
N SER A 72 -3.20 7.55 0.45
CA SER A 72 -4.53 7.39 -0.13
C SER A 72 -5.23 8.73 -0.39
N GLU A 73 -4.97 9.74 0.41
CA GLU A 73 -5.60 11.05 0.30
C GLU A 73 -4.87 11.99 -0.66
N TYR A 74 -3.56 12.01 -0.62
CA TYR A 74 -2.72 12.98 -1.32
C TYR A 74 -1.89 12.37 -2.46
N GLY A 75 -1.75 11.04 -2.49
CA GLY A 75 -0.86 10.40 -3.45
C GLY A 75 0.60 10.81 -3.22
N THR A 76 1.38 10.72 -4.27
CA THR A 76 2.81 11.10 -4.24
C THR A 76 3.04 12.59 -3.99
N ARG A 77 2.01 13.41 -4.09
CA ARG A 77 2.08 14.85 -3.76
C ARG A 77 2.26 15.12 -2.28
N ALA A 78 2.02 14.14 -1.42
CA ALA A 78 2.25 14.28 0.02
C ALA A 78 3.71 14.65 0.33
N GLY A 79 4.66 14.15 -0.46
CA GLY A 79 6.07 14.52 -0.33
C GLY A 79 6.73 14.10 0.97
N GLU A 80 7.94 14.60 1.20
CA GLU A 80 8.66 14.36 2.45
C GLU A 80 7.99 15.08 3.62
N PRO A 81 8.02 14.52 4.83
CA PRO A 81 8.76 13.32 5.26
C PRO A 81 8.03 11.99 5.01
N TYR A 82 6.84 12.01 4.44
CA TYR A 82 5.98 10.84 4.32
C TYR A 82 6.43 9.89 3.20
N ILE A 83 6.80 10.46 2.07
CA ILE A 83 7.01 9.75 0.82
C ILE A 83 8.27 10.29 0.15
N LYS A 84 9.05 9.40 -0.46
CA LYS A 84 10.23 9.77 -1.25
C LYS A 84 10.27 8.97 -2.54
N HIS A 85 10.57 9.65 -3.64
CA HIS A 85 10.87 8.98 -4.90
C HIS A 85 12.26 8.35 -4.84
N LEU A 86 12.40 7.11 -5.29
CA LEU A 86 13.67 6.39 -5.28
C LEU A 86 14.28 6.25 -6.69
N ASP A 87 13.61 5.52 -7.55
CA ASP A 87 14.12 5.23 -8.90
C ASP A 87 12.98 4.79 -9.81
N GLY A 88 12.91 5.37 -11.02
CA GLY A 88 11.88 5.03 -11.99
C GLY A 88 10.47 5.17 -11.40
N ASN A 89 9.73 4.06 -11.33
CA ASN A 89 8.39 4.02 -10.79
C ASN A 89 8.33 3.65 -9.29
N ILE A 90 9.49 3.46 -8.66
CA ILE A 90 9.59 3.01 -7.28
C ILE A 90 9.64 4.20 -6.33
N TRP A 91 8.75 4.18 -5.37
CA TRP A 91 8.61 5.16 -4.29
C TRP A 91 8.73 4.48 -2.94
N GLU A 92 8.97 5.26 -1.91
CA GLU A 92 9.16 4.79 -0.54
C GLU A 92 8.22 5.54 0.40
N LEU A 93 7.43 4.80 1.16
CA LEU A 93 6.65 5.30 2.30
C LEU A 93 7.51 5.14 3.56
N ARG A 94 7.54 6.16 4.41
CA ARG A 94 8.58 6.31 5.45
C ARG A 94 8.04 6.40 6.89
N PRO A 95 7.19 5.48 7.37
CA PRO A 95 6.68 5.53 8.74
C PRO A 95 7.74 5.08 9.75
N LEU A 96 8.26 6.02 10.55
CA LEU A 96 9.33 5.78 11.54
C LEU A 96 10.56 5.15 10.92
N ARG A 97 10.92 3.93 11.37
CA ARG A 97 12.07 3.16 10.82
C ARG A 97 11.66 2.17 9.75
N ASP A 98 10.37 1.93 9.60
CA ASP A 98 9.87 1.07 8.54
C ASP A 98 9.92 1.79 7.19
N ARG A 99 10.18 1.03 6.15
CA ARG A 99 10.14 1.49 4.77
C ARG A 99 9.26 0.55 3.98
N ILE A 100 8.29 1.12 3.29
CA ILE A 100 7.38 0.37 2.44
C ILE A 100 7.56 0.89 1.02
N LEU A 101 8.07 0.04 0.14
CA LEU A 101 8.24 0.38 -1.27
C LEU A 101 6.92 0.19 -2.01
N PHE A 102 6.59 1.12 -2.87
CA PHE A 102 5.34 1.08 -3.61
C PHE A 102 5.49 1.67 -5.01
N VAL A 103 4.50 1.39 -5.85
CA VAL A 103 4.39 1.91 -7.21
C VAL A 103 3.02 2.49 -7.44
N GLY A 104 2.92 3.49 -8.32
CA GLY A 104 1.65 3.90 -8.89
C GLY A 104 1.13 2.81 -9.83
N TRP A 105 -0.17 2.57 -9.80
CA TRP A 105 -0.83 1.57 -10.63
C TRP A 105 -2.01 2.19 -11.39
N VAL A 106 -2.77 1.36 -12.09
CA VAL A 106 -3.87 1.83 -12.93
C VAL A 106 -4.95 2.59 -12.15
N ASN A 107 -5.62 3.53 -12.81
CA ASN A 107 -6.76 4.30 -12.28
C ASN A 107 -6.47 5.08 -10.99
N GLY A 108 -5.25 5.57 -10.83
CA GLY A 108 -4.88 6.35 -9.64
C GLY A 108 -4.81 5.52 -8.37
N SER A 109 -4.38 4.27 -8.49
CA SER A 109 -4.14 3.38 -7.36
C SER A 109 -2.64 3.25 -7.07
N TYR A 110 -2.32 2.69 -5.91
CA TYR A 110 -0.96 2.37 -5.51
C TYR A 110 -0.90 0.92 -5.06
N VAL A 111 0.22 0.28 -5.32
CA VAL A 111 0.49 -1.08 -4.86
C VAL A 111 1.68 -1.06 -3.92
N LEU A 112 1.48 -1.53 -2.69
CA LEU A 112 2.52 -1.68 -1.68
C LEU A 112 3.24 -3.00 -1.93
N LEU A 113 4.54 -2.94 -2.26
CA LEU A 113 5.31 -4.08 -2.74
C LEU A 113 5.88 -4.93 -1.61
N HIS A 114 6.78 -4.36 -0.83
CA HIS A 114 7.35 -5.00 0.34
C HIS A 114 7.83 -3.96 1.35
N HIS A 115 8.20 -4.42 2.52
CA HIS A 115 8.73 -3.59 3.57
C HIS A 115 10.10 -4.05 4.04
N PHE A 116 10.86 -3.14 4.62
CA PHE A 116 12.08 -3.46 5.36
C PHE A 116 12.30 -2.40 6.44
N MET A 117 13.14 -2.72 7.42
CA MET A 117 13.55 -1.76 8.44
C MET A 117 14.82 -1.03 8.01
N LYS A 118 14.80 0.29 8.11
CA LYS A 118 15.95 1.14 7.78
C LYS A 118 17.10 0.88 8.74
N LYS A 119 18.25 0.53 8.19
CA LYS A 119 19.51 0.36 8.90
C LYS A 119 20.60 1.31 8.43
N THR A 120 20.40 1.93 7.28
CA THR A 120 21.37 2.82 6.63
C THR A 120 20.72 4.15 6.24
N GLN A 121 21.55 5.15 5.91
CA GLN A 121 21.07 6.48 5.49
C GLN A 121 20.25 6.38 4.19
N LYS A 122 20.79 5.69 3.18
CA LYS A 122 20.13 5.50 1.89
C LYS A 122 19.41 4.17 1.85
N THR A 123 18.35 4.11 1.06
CA THR A 123 17.66 2.87 0.75
C THR A 123 18.62 1.93 0.02
N PRO A 124 18.86 0.72 0.53
CA PRO A 124 19.78 -0.21 -0.12
C PRO A 124 19.34 -0.54 -1.54
N VAL A 125 20.31 -0.60 -2.45
CA VAL A 125 20.06 -0.92 -3.86
C VAL A 125 19.32 -2.26 -4.02
N ARG A 126 19.63 -3.24 -3.18
CA ARG A 126 18.98 -4.56 -3.19
C ARG A 126 17.45 -4.46 -2.97
N GLU A 127 17.01 -3.51 -2.14
CA GLU A 127 15.58 -3.32 -1.88
C GLU A 127 14.89 -2.68 -3.09
N ILE A 128 15.56 -1.73 -3.73
CA ILE A 128 15.06 -1.11 -4.98
C ILE A 128 14.98 -2.15 -6.10
N GLU A 129 16.01 -2.97 -6.26
CA GLU A 129 16.03 -4.03 -7.27
C GLU A 129 14.97 -5.10 -7.01
N LYS A 130 14.72 -5.43 -5.73
CA LYS A 130 13.63 -6.32 -5.35
C LYS A 130 12.28 -5.72 -5.75
N ALA A 131 12.05 -4.44 -5.46
CA ALA A 131 10.82 -3.75 -5.86
C ALA A 131 10.62 -3.75 -7.38
N LYS A 132 11.69 -3.55 -8.15
CA LYS A 132 11.63 -3.62 -9.62
C LYS A 132 11.24 -5.01 -10.11
N ARG A 133 11.74 -6.07 -9.49
CA ARG A 133 11.34 -7.45 -9.81
C ARG A 133 9.88 -7.71 -9.47
N GLU A 134 9.41 -7.19 -8.33
CA GLU A 134 8.01 -7.31 -7.93
C GLU A 134 7.11 -6.55 -8.92
N LEU A 135 7.50 -5.36 -9.33
CA LEU A 135 6.79 -4.61 -10.36
C LEU A 135 6.75 -5.36 -11.70
N ALA A 136 7.89 -5.94 -12.13
CA ALA A 136 7.96 -6.72 -13.35
C ALA A 136 7.04 -7.95 -13.29
N ASP A 137 7.00 -8.62 -12.13
CA ASP A 137 6.08 -9.74 -11.88
C ASP A 137 4.61 -9.31 -11.98
N MET A 138 4.28 -8.16 -11.43
CA MET A 138 2.93 -7.59 -11.54
C MET A 138 2.55 -7.31 -12.99
N ILE A 139 3.45 -6.72 -13.76
CA ILE A 139 3.22 -6.40 -15.16
C ILE A 139 3.02 -7.67 -15.97
N GLU A 140 3.84 -8.68 -15.75
CA GLU A 140 3.73 -9.98 -16.42
C GLU A 140 2.40 -10.69 -16.10
N ARG A 141 1.95 -10.61 -14.85
CA ARG A 141 0.68 -11.15 -14.36
C ARG A 141 -0.46 -10.12 -14.36
N GLY A 142 -0.23 -8.93 -14.89
CA GLY A 142 -1.05 -7.72 -14.71
C GLY A 142 -2.51 -7.84 -15.12
N VAL A 143 -2.83 -8.80 -15.98
CA VAL A 143 -4.21 -9.12 -16.34
C VAL A 143 -5.07 -9.41 -15.09
N ASN A 144 -4.48 -9.96 -14.04
CA ASN A 144 -5.22 -10.35 -12.82
C ASN A 144 -5.66 -9.14 -11.97
N TYR A 145 -4.83 -8.09 -11.88
CA TYR A 145 -5.20 -6.89 -11.12
C TYR A 145 -6.26 -6.08 -11.86
N GLU A 146 -6.14 -5.96 -13.18
CA GLU A 146 -7.15 -5.29 -13.99
C GLU A 146 -8.48 -6.07 -14.03
N GLN A 147 -8.41 -7.39 -14.14
CA GLN A 147 -9.60 -8.25 -14.12
C GLN A 147 -10.30 -8.21 -12.76
N ASN A 148 -9.57 -8.22 -11.67
CA ASN A 148 -10.14 -8.08 -10.33
C ASN A 148 -10.80 -6.73 -10.14
N MET A 149 -10.23 -5.66 -10.67
CA MET A 149 -10.85 -4.34 -10.64
C MET A 149 -12.10 -4.27 -11.51
N ILE A 150 -12.09 -4.87 -12.69
CA ILE A 150 -13.25 -4.96 -13.58
C ILE A 150 -14.35 -5.77 -12.94
N LEU A 151 -14.02 -6.91 -12.32
CA LEU A 151 -14.98 -7.75 -11.60
C LEU A 151 -15.58 -7.02 -10.40
N LEU A 152 -14.78 -6.32 -9.62
CA LEU A 152 -15.26 -5.52 -8.50
C LEU A 152 -16.14 -4.35 -8.96
N SER A 153 -15.84 -3.73 -10.10
CA SER A 153 -16.68 -2.70 -10.68
C SER A 153 -17.96 -3.25 -11.30
N ALA A 154 -17.92 -4.46 -11.83
CA ALA A 154 -19.09 -5.16 -12.38
C ALA A 154 -20.04 -5.66 -11.27
N GLU A 155 -19.48 -6.12 -10.16
CA GLU A 155 -20.27 -6.53 -8.98
C GLU A 155 -20.90 -5.35 -8.25
N ALA A 156 -20.33 -4.16 -8.40
CA ALA A 156 -20.89 -2.93 -7.84
C ALA A 156 -22.18 -2.50 -8.53
N GLY A 157 -22.57 -3.16 -9.64
CA GLY A 157 -23.80 -2.95 -10.36
C GLY A 157 -24.00 -1.56 -10.95
N PRO A 158 -24.80 -1.44 -12.02
CA PRO A 158 -25.21 -0.13 -12.51
C PRO A 158 -26.27 0.44 -11.57
N ASN A 159 -25.87 1.31 -10.71
CA ASN A 159 -26.81 2.18 -9.99
C ASN A 159 -26.51 3.61 -10.31
#